data_b033704078fde8321086ea2b7d9383d2
#
_entry.id   b033704078fde8321086ea2b7d9383d2
#
_cell.length_a   1.000
_cell.length_b   1.000
_cell.length_c   1.000
_cell.angle_alpha   90.00
_cell.angle_beta   90.00
_cell.angle_gamma   90.00
#
_symmetry.space_group_name_H-M   'P 1'
#
loop_
_entity.id
_entity.type
_entity.pdbx_description
1 polymer ?
#
loop_
_entity_poly.entity_id
_entity_poly.type
_entity_poly.pdbx_seq_one_letter_code
_entity_poly.pdbx_strand_id
1 'polypeptide(L)'
;MSCSSSDNLSQSLRQRALDEGFAVAGIAAVPGSSRLALRSAALERWLDAGYQGSMAWMADPRRRAINELLPGVRSVLAVGLSYHVKAQRQPGSLAVARYGWGRDYHRVIDGRLRRLGRWLQDQVDGARWRTCVDSGPLMDKAWAEEAGLGWIGKHGNLINPDHGSWLLLGHLLTTVPLIPDRPAPARCGTCRLCIAACPTEAIREPFVVDSRRCISFHTIENRDPVLPPAIANHLQGWVAGCDICQDVCPWNGPDLPIATDPEVQPRPWLLDLQGHQALAWSDGDWDGRLRASALRRIKPWMWRRNLRAALGLSPPSA
;
A
#
# COMPACT_ATOMS: atom_id res chain seq x y z
N MET A 1 -14.53 31.86 -6.71
CA MET A 1 -13.68 31.95 -5.50
C MET A 1 -12.47 32.80 -5.81
N SER A 2 -12.10 33.76 -4.94
CA SER A 2 -10.86 34.51 -5.08
C SER A 2 -9.64 33.62 -4.81
N CYS A 3 -8.47 33.93 -5.34
CA CYS A 3 -7.24 33.13 -5.17
C CYS A 3 -6.90 32.92 -3.68
N SER A 4 -7.13 33.91 -2.81
CA SER A 4 -6.90 33.82 -1.36
C SER A 4 -7.86 32.84 -0.65
N SER A 5 -9.10 32.69 -1.11
CA SER A 5 -10.07 31.77 -0.50
C SER A 5 -9.78 30.30 -0.85
N SER A 6 -9.31 30.02 -2.09
CA SER A 6 -8.91 28.67 -2.51
C SER A 6 -7.62 28.20 -1.84
N ASP A 7 -6.70 29.12 -1.57
CA ASP A 7 -5.44 28.81 -0.88
C ASP A 7 -5.73 28.43 0.59
N ASN A 8 -6.56 29.21 1.26
CA ASN A 8 -6.99 28.93 2.64
C ASN A 8 -7.73 27.57 2.74
N LEU A 9 -8.64 27.27 1.79
CA LEU A 9 -9.36 25.99 1.78
C LEU A 9 -8.41 24.80 1.60
N SER A 10 -7.46 24.91 0.67
CA SER A 10 -6.46 23.87 0.39
C SER A 10 -5.56 23.61 1.59
N GLN A 11 -5.11 24.67 2.27
CA GLN A 11 -4.30 24.57 3.48
C GLN A 11 -5.12 23.97 4.64
N SER A 12 -6.36 24.40 4.82
CA SER A 12 -7.25 23.88 5.86
C SER A 12 -7.56 22.39 5.64
N LEU A 13 -7.74 21.94 4.40
CA LEU A 13 -7.97 20.54 4.09
C LEU A 13 -6.75 19.67 4.43
N ARG A 14 -5.52 20.14 4.08
CA ARG A 14 -4.29 19.44 4.45
C ARG A 14 -4.12 19.35 5.97
N GLN A 15 -4.33 20.46 6.68
CA GLN A 15 -4.22 20.47 8.14
C GLN A 15 -5.22 19.51 8.79
N ARG A 16 -6.47 19.53 8.34
CA ARG A 16 -7.48 18.58 8.83
C ARG A 16 -7.13 17.12 8.55
N ALA A 17 -6.46 16.83 7.43
CA ALA A 17 -5.97 15.49 7.17
C ALA A 17 -4.91 15.07 8.22
N LEU A 18 -4.01 15.97 8.59
CA LEU A 18 -3.06 15.72 9.67
C LEU A 18 -3.77 15.54 11.03
N ASP A 19 -4.77 16.37 11.32
CA ASP A 19 -5.58 16.27 12.54
C ASP A 19 -6.39 14.96 12.61
N GLU A 20 -6.76 14.39 11.47
CA GLU A 20 -7.38 13.05 11.36
C GLU A 20 -6.36 11.91 11.59
N GLY A 21 -5.08 12.23 11.83
CA GLY A 21 -4.02 11.29 12.14
C GLY A 21 -3.27 10.74 10.93
N PHE A 22 -3.40 11.38 9.75
CA PHE A 22 -2.49 11.08 8.65
C PHE A 22 -1.12 11.71 8.92
N ALA A 23 -0.06 10.99 8.56
CA ALA A 23 1.31 11.47 8.73
C ALA A 23 1.68 12.51 7.67
N VAL A 24 1.11 12.39 6.48
CA VAL A 24 1.35 13.28 5.34
C VAL A 24 0.06 13.47 4.53
N ALA A 25 -0.08 14.67 3.96
CA ALA A 25 -1.17 15.02 3.06
C ALA A 25 -0.68 15.97 1.98
N GLY A 26 -1.16 15.81 0.76
CA GLY A 26 -0.85 16.67 -0.37
C GLY A 26 -1.93 16.63 -1.42
N ILE A 27 -1.95 17.61 -2.30
CA ILE A 27 -3.01 17.81 -3.30
C ILE A 27 -2.41 17.74 -4.71
N ALA A 28 -3.03 16.97 -5.59
CA ALA A 28 -2.77 16.97 -7.02
C ALA A 28 -3.91 17.60 -7.79
N ALA A 29 -3.61 18.34 -8.87
CA ALA A 29 -4.60 18.81 -9.80
C ALA A 29 -5.02 17.72 -10.80
N VAL A 30 -6.22 17.84 -11.36
CA VAL A 30 -6.71 17.01 -12.48
C VAL A 30 -6.96 17.91 -13.66
N PRO A 31 -6.41 17.58 -14.87
CA PRO A 31 -5.55 16.43 -15.16
C PRO A 31 -4.19 16.58 -14.49
N GLY A 32 -3.54 15.46 -14.16
CA GLY A 32 -2.19 15.48 -13.58
C GLY A 32 -1.13 15.95 -14.59
N SER A 33 0.13 15.99 -14.13
CA SER A 33 1.28 16.39 -14.95
C SER A 33 1.69 15.29 -15.96
N SER A 34 2.68 15.61 -16.80
CA SER A 34 3.33 14.63 -17.69
C SER A 34 3.91 13.42 -16.96
N ARG A 35 4.25 13.57 -15.69
CA ARG A 35 4.71 12.47 -14.84
C ARG A 35 3.63 11.39 -14.67
N LEU A 36 2.39 11.78 -14.42
CA LEU A 36 1.27 10.84 -14.34
C LEU A 36 1.06 10.09 -15.64
N ALA A 37 1.21 10.75 -16.79
CA ALA A 37 1.16 10.12 -18.12
C ALA A 37 2.27 9.07 -18.29
N LEU A 38 3.50 9.34 -17.81
CA LEU A 38 4.60 8.37 -17.81
C LEU A 38 4.29 7.15 -16.93
N ARG A 39 3.64 7.36 -15.77
CA ARG A 39 3.20 6.25 -14.89
C ARG A 39 2.10 5.40 -15.54
N SER A 40 1.17 6.05 -16.24
CA SER A 40 0.14 5.36 -17.02
C SER A 40 0.74 4.47 -18.12
N ALA A 41 1.66 5.00 -18.92
CA ALA A 41 2.38 4.24 -19.94
C ALA A 41 3.24 3.11 -19.34
N ALA A 42 3.82 3.33 -18.15
CA ALA A 42 4.55 2.28 -17.44
C ALA A 42 3.64 1.13 -16.99
N LEU A 43 2.42 1.42 -16.54
CA LEU A 43 1.42 0.42 -16.20
C LEU A 43 1.03 -0.41 -17.43
N GLU A 44 0.85 0.21 -18.60
CA GLU A 44 0.54 -0.51 -19.85
C GLU A 44 1.65 -1.51 -20.19
N ARG A 45 2.91 -1.05 -20.26
CA ARG A 45 4.05 -1.94 -20.52
C ARG A 45 4.17 -3.08 -19.52
N TRP A 46 3.87 -2.83 -18.25
CA TRP A 46 3.88 -3.83 -17.20
C TRP A 46 2.77 -4.89 -17.38
N LEU A 47 1.58 -4.47 -17.83
CA LEU A 47 0.47 -5.35 -18.18
C LEU A 47 0.78 -6.17 -19.43
N ASP A 48 1.33 -5.55 -20.48
CA ASP A 48 1.72 -6.21 -21.72
C ASP A 48 2.78 -7.29 -21.49
N ALA A 49 3.69 -7.08 -20.53
CA ALA A 49 4.68 -8.07 -20.09
C ALA A 49 4.07 -9.20 -19.23
N GLY A 50 2.79 -9.15 -18.88
CA GLY A 50 2.13 -10.13 -18.03
C GLY A 50 2.61 -10.12 -16.58
N TYR A 51 3.24 -9.03 -16.12
CA TYR A 51 3.83 -8.95 -14.79
C TYR A 51 2.81 -8.87 -13.64
N GLN A 52 1.55 -8.61 -13.94
CA GLN A 52 0.44 -8.63 -12.97
C GLN A 52 0.12 -10.04 -12.46
N GLY A 53 0.54 -11.10 -13.16
CA GLY A 53 0.15 -12.47 -12.82
C GLY A 53 -1.39 -12.63 -12.83
N SER A 54 -1.94 -13.22 -11.78
CA SER A 54 -3.39 -13.43 -11.65
C SER A 54 -4.19 -12.20 -11.22
N MET A 55 -3.56 -11.03 -11.05
CA MET A 55 -4.23 -9.78 -10.66
C MET A 55 -4.91 -9.09 -11.87
N ALA A 56 -5.90 -9.75 -12.50
CA ALA A 56 -6.61 -9.22 -13.67
C ALA A 56 -7.23 -7.82 -13.43
N TRP A 57 -7.59 -7.49 -12.20
CA TRP A 57 -8.12 -6.20 -11.79
C TRP A 57 -7.13 -5.03 -11.99
N MET A 58 -5.84 -5.31 -12.17
CA MET A 58 -4.84 -4.28 -12.52
C MET A 58 -5.05 -3.71 -13.92
N ALA A 59 -5.70 -4.45 -14.82
CA ALA A 59 -6.01 -4.03 -16.18
C ALA A 59 -7.29 -3.17 -16.28
N ASP A 60 -7.98 -2.87 -15.17
CA ASP A 60 -9.17 -2.02 -15.18
C ASP A 60 -8.85 -0.63 -15.80
N PRO A 61 -9.49 -0.25 -16.92
CA PRO A 61 -9.18 0.99 -17.61
C PRO A 61 -9.43 2.25 -16.77
N ARG A 62 -10.32 2.17 -15.78
CA ARG A 62 -10.60 3.28 -14.85
C ARG A 62 -9.38 3.72 -14.05
N ARG A 63 -8.36 2.85 -13.92
CA ARG A 63 -7.07 3.23 -13.29
C ARG A 63 -6.42 4.42 -13.99
N ARG A 64 -6.67 4.58 -15.30
CA ARG A 64 -6.12 5.63 -16.13
C ARG A 64 -7.14 6.71 -16.49
N ALA A 65 -8.40 6.53 -16.08
CA ALA A 65 -9.53 7.38 -16.43
C ALA A 65 -10.23 7.91 -15.18
N ILE A 66 -9.54 8.78 -14.41
CA ILE A 66 -10.02 9.27 -13.11
C ILE A 66 -11.42 9.92 -13.19
N ASN A 67 -11.78 10.52 -14.33
CA ASN A 67 -13.12 11.09 -14.55
C ASN A 67 -14.24 10.04 -14.53
N GLU A 68 -13.93 8.75 -14.80
CA GLU A 68 -14.89 7.66 -14.65
C GLU A 68 -15.13 7.29 -13.18
N LEU A 69 -14.19 7.62 -12.31
CA LEU A 69 -14.34 7.42 -10.87
C LEU A 69 -15.18 8.52 -10.23
N LEU A 70 -14.98 9.77 -10.66
CA LEU A 70 -15.77 10.92 -10.23
C LEU A 70 -15.90 11.89 -11.42
N PRO A 71 -17.05 11.91 -12.12
CA PRO A 71 -17.26 12.86 -13.23
C PRO A 71 -17.09 14.30 -12.78
N GLY A 72 -16.25 15.05 -13.49
CA GLY A 72 -15.93 16.45 -13.17
C GLY A 72 -14.91 16.61 -12.01
N VAL A 73 -14.14 15.57 -11.68
CA VAL A 73 -13.05 15.67 -10.72
C VAL A 73 -12.04 16.75 -11.12
N ARG A 74 -11.64 17.59 -10.15
CA ARG A 74 -10.71 18.71 -10.34
C ARG A 74 -9.45 18.58 -9.48
N SER A 75 -9.54 17.89 -8.36
CA SER A 75 -8.42 17.72 -7.44
C SER A 75 -8.45 16.36 -6.74
N VAL A 76 -7.28 15.89 -6.34
CA VAL A 76 -7.07 14.68 -5.54
C VAL A 76 -6.29 15.08 -4.30
N LEU A 77 -6.88 14.94 -3.11
CA LEU A 77 -6.11 14.92 -1.86
C LEU A 77 -5.55 13.50 -1.70
N ALA A 78 -4.25 13.35 -1.70
CA ALA A 78 -3.56 12.13 -1.32
C ALA A 78 -3.12 12.22 0.14
N VAL A 79 -3.25 11.13 0.88
CA VAL A 79 -2.84 11.02 2.29
C VAL A 79 -2.01 9.78 2.52
N GLY A 80 -1.13 9.82 3.53
CA GLY A 80 -0.36 8.67 3.98
C GLY A 80 -0.55 8.45 5.48
N LEU A 81 -1.01 7.25 5.86
CA LEU A 81 -1.06 6.80 7.25
C LEU A 81 0.21 6.02 7.56
N SER A 82 1.04 6.51 8.47
CA SER A 82 2.26 5.79 8.87
C SER A 82 1.92 4.54 9.66
N TYR A 83 2.58 3.42 9.30
CA TYR A 83 2.55 2.17 10.05
C TYR A 83 3.96 1.75 10.56
N HIS A 84 4.88 2.70 10.63
CA HIS A 84 6.21 2.48 11.22
C HIS A 84 6.10 2.41 12.74
N VAL A 85 6.09 1.20 13.28
CA VAL A 85 6.01 0.94 14.74
C VAL A 85 7.33 0.39 15.27
N LYS A 86 7.62 0.66 16.54
CA LYS A 86 8.86 0.19 17.19
C LYS A 86 8.88 -1.32 17.49
N ALA A 87 7.73 -1.98 17.33
CA ALA A 87 7.60 -3.41 17.64
C ALA A 87 8.49 -4.27 16.72
N GLN A 88 9.07 -5.30 17.29
CA GLN A 88 9.92 -6.27 16.61
C GLN A 88 9.33 -7.68 16.75
N ARG A 89 9.49 -8.46 15.69
CA ARG A 89 9.14 -9.88 15.68
C ARG A 89 10.11 -10.65 16.58
N GLN A 90 9.59 -11.63 17.34
CA GLN A 90 10.41 -12.52 18.15
C GLN A 90 11.33 -13.37 17.26
N PRO A 91 12.58 -13.63 17.69
CA PRO A 91 13.47 -14.54 16.97
C PRO A 91 12.83 -15.91 16.77
N GLY A 92 12.98 -16.48 15.59
CA GLY A 92 12.40 -17.79 15.24
C GLY A 92 10.92 -17.78 14.85
N SER A 93 10.18 -16.68 15.03
CA SER A 93 8.80 -16.57 14.60
C SER A 93 8.68 -16.36 13.09
N LEU A 94 7.61 -16.87 12.48
CA LEU A 94 7.28 -16.62 11.09
C LEU A 94 6.93 -15.15 10.84
N ALA A 95 7.10 -14.70 9.60
CA ALA A 95 6.97 -13.30 9.22
C ALA A 95 5.64 -12.98 8.54
N VAL A 96 5.06 -11.86 8.94
CA VAL A 96 3.94 -11.20 8.27
C VAL A 96 4.36 -9.76 7.97
N ALA A 97 4.07 -9.27 6.78
CA ALA A 97 4.38 -7.90 6.39
C ALA A 97 3.68 -6.89 7.30
N ARG A 98 4.39 -5.82 7.66
CA ARG A 98 3.96 -4.85 8.69
C ARG A 98 2.64 -4.16 8.37
N TYR A 99 2.30 -3.99 7.08
CA TYR A 99 1.03 -3.39 6.68
C TYR A 99 -0.20 -4.14 7.25
N GLY A 100 -0.06 -5.45 7.51
CA GLY A 100 -1.10 -6.32 8.04
C GLY A 100 -1.11 -6.46 9.57
N TRP A 101 -0.22 -5.80 10.29
CA TRP A 101 -0.08 -5.97 11.73
C TRP A 101 -1.23 -5.37 12.53
N GLY A 102 -1.74 -4.23 12.10
CA GLY A 102 -2.82 -3.52 12.76
C GLY A 102 -4.21 -3.94 12.29
N ARG A 103 -5.14 -3.01 12.44
CA ARG A 103 -6.49 -3.11 11.92
C ARG A 103 -6.50 -2.97 10.40
N ASP A 104 -7.61 -3.37 9.78
CA ASP A 104 -7.82 -3.20 8.33
C ASP A 104 -7.77 -1.71 7.94
N TYR A 105 -6.63 -1.32 7.37
CA TYR A 105 -6.35 0.07 7.00
C TYR A 105 -7.34 0.63 5.96
N HIS A 106 -7.92 -0.22 5.12
CA HIS A 106 -8.93 0.22 4.16
C HIS A 106 -10.08 0.94 4.88
N ARG A 107 -10.57 0.35 5.97
CA ARG A 107 -11.66 0.92 6.78
C ARG A 107 -11.23 2.14 7.58
N VAL A 108 -10.02 2.11 8.12
CA VAL A 108 -9.46 3.22 8.91
C VAL A 108 -9.33 4.46 8.03
N ILE A 109 -8.64 4.32 6.89
CA ILE A 109 -8.39 5.42 5.96
C ILE A 109 -9.70 5.90 5.32
N ASP A 110 -10.56 5.00 4.83
CA ASP A 110 -11.84 5.37 4.24
C ASP A 110 -12.72 6.16 5.21
N GLY A 111 -12.79 5.72 6.47
CA GLY A 111 -13.54 6.43 7.51
C GLY A 111 -13.05 7.87 7.74
N ARG A 112 -11.73 8.08 7.77
CA ARG A 112 -11.10 9.40 7.92
C ARG A 112 -11.32 10.26 6.69
N LEU A 113 -11.11 9.71 5.49
CA LEU A 113 -11.34 10.42 4.24
C LEU A 113 -12.79 10.85 4.06
N ARG A 114 -13.77 10.02 4.49
CA ARG A 114 -15.19 10.39 4.48
C ARG A 114 -15.50 11.58 5.40
N ARG A 115 -14.81 11.72 6.53
CA ARG A 115 -14.97 12.91 7.38
C ARG A 115 -14.44 14.16 6.69
N LEU A 116 -13.28 14.07 6.03
CA LEU A 116 -12.72 15.14 5.23
C LEU A 116 -13.62 15.52 4.04
N GLY A 117 -14.18 14.51 3.35
CA GLY A 117 -15.11 14.73 2.24
C GLY A 117 -16.39 15.47 2.66
N ARG A 118 -16.99 15.07 3.77
CA ARG A 118 -18.16 15.79 4.35
C ARG A 118 -17.81 17.20 4.74
N TRP A 119 -16.70 17.39 5.45
CA TRP A 119 -16.25 18.74 5.79
C TRP A 119 -16.06 19.61 4.55
N LEU A 120 -15.43 19.09 3.47
CA LEU A 120 -15.24 19.83 2.23
C LEU A 120 -16.57 20.20 1.58
N GLN A 121 -17.56 19.32 1.65
CA GLN A 121 -18.92 19.55 1.13
C GLN A 121 -19.63 20.65 1.91
N ASP A 122 -19.39 20.74 3.23
CA ASP A 122 -19.94 21.82 4.08
C ASP A 122 -19.29 23.19 3.78
N GLN A 123 -18.06 23.21 3.22
CA GLN A 123 -17.35 24.43 2.86
C GLN A 123 -17.70 24.94 1.45
N VAL A 124 -18.13 24.06 0.54
CA VAL A 124 -18.35 24.39 -0.86
C VAL A 124 -19.65 23.77 -1.37
N ASP A 125 -20.63 24.60 -1.65
CA ASP A 125 -21.91 24.17 -2.20
C ASP A 125 -21.73 23.40 -3.52
N GLY A 126 -22.42 22.27 -3.64
CA GLY A 126 -22.36 21.41 -4.81
C GLY A 126 -21.07 20.60 -4.95
N ALA A 127 -20.17 20.65 -3.95
CA ALA A 127 -18.98 19.81 -3.92
C ALA A 127 -19.36 18.32 -3.92
N ARG A 128 -18.77 17.56 -4.83
CA ARG A 128 -18.84 16.10 -4.85
C ARG A 128 -17.48 15.52 -4.55
N TRP A 129 -17.48 14.34 -3.94
CA TRP A 129 -16.25 13.66 -3.58
C TRP A 129 -16.41 12.14 -3.61
N ARG A 130 -15.28 11.46 -3.72
CA ARG A 130 -15.18 10.01 -3.66
C ARG A 130 -13.87 9.61 -2.98
N THR A 131 -13.93 8.62 -2.09
CA THR A 131 -12.75 8.02 -1.47
C THR A 131 -12.23 6.84 -2.30
N CYS A 132 -10.92 6.68 -2.37
CA CYS A 132 -10.24 5.52 -2.95
C CYS A 132 -9.14 5.08 -1.97
N VAL A 133 -9.15 3.80 -1.61
CA VAL A 133 -8.13 3.20 -0.75
C VAL A 133 -7.82 1.82 -1.32
N ASP A 134 -6.66 1.64 -1.92
CA ASP A 134 -6.11 0.39 -2.45
C ASP A 134 -7.06 -0.43 -3.36
N SER A 135 -8.21 -0.84 -2.83
CA SER A 135 -9.20 -1.66 -3.56
C SER A 135 -9.93 -0.91 -4.69
N GLY A 136 -9.81 0.41 -4.77
CA GLY A 136 -10.36 1.22 -5.85
C GLY A 136 -9.51 1.15 -7.12
N PRO A 137 -10.09 1.33 -8.33
CA PRO A 137 -9.33 1.37 -9.56
C PRO A 137 -8.66 2.74 -9.76
N LEU A 138 -7.73 3.08 -8.89
CA LEU A 138 -6.88 4.27 -8.96
C LEU A 138 -5.41 3.83 -9.00
N MET A 139 -4.55 4.64 -9.59
CA MET A 139 -3.09 4.47 -9.50
C MET A 139 -2.58 5.16 -8.23
N ASP A 140 -2.82 4.55 -7.05
CA ASP A 140 -2.61 5.16 -5.74
C ASP A 140 -1.23 5.82 -5.60
N LYS A 141 -0.16 5.07 -5.89
CA LYS A 141 1.22 5.56 -5.74
C LYS A 141 1.55 6.69 -6.72
N ALA A 142 0.98 6.64 -7.93
CA ALA A 142 1.21 7.69 -8.93
C ALA A 142 0.51 9.00 -8.55
N TRP A 143 -0.72 8.93 -8.03
CA TRP A 143 -1.41 10.12 -7.54
C TRP A 143 -0.81 10.66 -6.25
N ALA A 144 -0.28 9.81 -5.37
CA ALA A 144 0.46 10.23 -4.18
C ALA A 144 1.80 10.93 -4.55
N GLU A 145 2.50 10.41 -5.58
CA GLU A 145 3.71 11.07 -6.13
C GLU A 145 3.36 12.42 -6.76
N GLU A 146 2.25 12.48 -7.51
CA GLU A 146 1.75 13.71 -8.14
C GLU A 146 1.35 14.77 -7.11
N ALA A 147 0.77 14.34 -5.99
CA ALA A 147 0.40 15.20 -4.86
C ALA A 147 1.59 15.59 -3.96
N GLY A 148 2.81 15.22 -4.31
CA GLY A 148 4.01 15.64 -3.58
C GLY A 148 4.30 14.83 -2.31
N LEU A 149 3.62 13.71 -2.05
CA LEU A 149 3.87 12.91 -0.84
C LEU A 149 5.25 12.26 -0.83
N GLY A 150 5.89 12.13 -1.99
CA GLY A 150 7.19 11.49 -2.13
C GLY A 150 7.44 11.06 -3.57
N TRP A 151 8.25 10.04 -3.79
CA TRP A 151 8.55 9.47 -5.10
C TRP A 151 8.36 7.95 -5.10
N ILE A 152 8.05 7.37 -6.24
CA ILE A 152 8.03 5.92 -6.39
C ILE A 152 9.47 5.42 -6.40
N GLY A 153 9.82 4.57 -5.42
CA GLY A 153 11.15 3.97 -5.29
C GLY A 153 11.40 2.83 -6.27
N LYS A 154 12.66 2.40 -6.41
CA LYS A 154 13.05 1.28 -7.29
C LYS A 154 12.35 -0.04 -6.94
N HIS A 155 11.90 -0.22 -5.70
CA HIS A 155 11.08 -1.36 -5.24
C HIS A 155 9.57 -1.20 -5.49
N GLY A 156 9.16 -0.13 -6.17
CA GLY A 156 7.75 0.09 -6.53
C GLY A 156 6.84 0.65 -5.44
N ASN A 157 7.33 0.93 -4.22
CA ASN A 157 6.56 1.63 -3.19
C ASN A 157 6.85 3.13 -3.22
N LEU A 158 5.89 3.94 -2.74
CA LEU A 158 6.12 5.35 -2.48
C LEU A 158 7.13 5.50 -1.34
N ILE A 159 8.06 6.42 -1.47
CA ILE A 159 9.03 6.79 -0.42
C ILE A 159 8.82 8.26 -0.10
N ASN A 160 8.56 8.57 1.15
CA ASN A 160 8.51 9.91 1.69
C ASN A 160 9.85 10.23 2.38
N PRO A 161 10.39 11.45 2.29
CA PRO A 161 11.67 11.78 2.91
C PRO A 161 11.68 11.65 4.43
N ASP A 162 10.53 11.89 5.09
CA ASP A 162 10.42 11.97 6.55
C ASP A 162 9.79 10.69 7.17
N HIS A 163 9.11 9.86 6.37
CA HIS A 163 8.38 8.66 6.82
C HIS A 163 8.80 7.37 6.09
N GLY A 164 9.79 7.44 5.22
CA GLY A 164 10.21 6.28 4.43
C GLY A 164 9.09 5.73 3.53
N SER A 165 9.06 4.43 3.34
CA SER A 165 7.98 3.77 2.59
C SER A 165 6.92 3.11 3.48
N TRP A 166 6.95 3.36 4.80
CA TRP A 166 6.00 2.82 5.76
C TRP A 166 4.70 3.62 5.80
N LEU A 167 4.12 3.88 4.61
CA LEU A 167 2.89 4.65 4.42
C LEU A 167 1.81 3.82 3.73
N LEU A 168 0.63 3.74 4.34
CA LEU A 168 -0.60 3.27 3.73
C LEU A 168 -1.31 4.45 3.06
N LEU A 169 -1.63 4.33 1.80
CA LEU A 169 -2.13 5.44 0.99
C LEU A 169 -3.66 5.47 0.92
N GLY A 170 -4.20 6.67 0.83
CA GLY A 170 -5.60 6.90 0.54
C GLY A 170 -5.81 8.21 -0.23
N HIS A 171 -6.93 8.32 -0.92
CA HIS A 171 -7.22 9.43 -1.80
C HIS A 171 -8.65 9.90 -1.65
N LEU A 172 -8.84 11.23 -1.60
CA LEU A 172 -10.12 11.89 -1.72
C LEU A 172 -10.16 12.63 -3.05
N LEU A 173 -10.91 12.11 -3.99
CA LEU A 173 -11.21 12.77 -5.26
C LEU A 173 -12.29 13.82 -5.01
N THR A 174 -12.17 15.01 -5.59
CA THR A 174 -13.19 16.06 -5.44
C THR A 174 -13.38 16.89 -6.71
N THR A 175 -14.60 17.40 -6.89
CA THR A 175 -14.93 18.39 -7.95
C THR A 175 -14.51 19.80 -7.58
N VAL A 176 -14.04 20.03 -6.36
CA VAL A 176 -13.55 21.33 -5.90
C VAL A 176 -12.14 21.57 -6.44
N PRO A 177 -11.87 22.70 -7.12
CA PRO A 177 -10.52 23.07 -7.52
C PRO A 177 -9.72 23.50 -6.27
N LEU A 178 -8.65 22.79 -5.97
CA LEU A 178 -7.73 23.05 -4.87
C LEU A 178 -6.36 23.42 -5.42
N ILE A 179 -5.56 24.13 -4.63
CA ILE A 179 -4.18 24.50 -5.00
C ILE A 179 -3.29 23.25 -4.86
N PRO A 180 -2.67 22.78 -5.97
CA PRO A 180 -1.87 21.58 -5.95
C PRO A 180 -0.49 21.80 -5.32
N ASP A 181 0.04 20.77 -4.72
CA ASP A 181 1.42 20.68 -4.27
C ASP A 181 2.35 20.30 -5.43
N ARG A 182 3.65 20.49 -5.25
CA ARG A 182 4.65 20.12 -6.26
C ARG A 182 5.09 18.68 -6.07
N PRO A 183 5.16 17.86 -7.14
CA PRO A 183 5.71 16.53 -7.06
C PRO A 183 7.15 16.52 -6.53
N ALA A 184 7.45 15.59 -5.62
CA ALA A 184 8.78 15.43 -5.07
C ALA A 184 9.77 14.85 -6.11
N PRO A 185 11.05 15.27 -6.10
CA PRO A 185 12.07 14.65 -6.95
C PRO A 185 12.41 13.24 -6.48
N ALA A 186 12.72 12.34 -7.43
CA ALA A 186 13.21 10.99 -7.12
C ALA A 186 14.60 11.05 -6.47
N ARG A 187 14.79 10.29 -5.36
CA ARG A 187 16.03 10.32 -4.57
C ARG A 187 16.70 8.94 -4.41
N CYS A 188 16.31 7.94 -5.18
CA CYS A 188 16.98 6.62 -5.13
C CYS A 188 18.41 6.63 -5.69
N GLY A 189 18.76 7.59 -6.55
CA GLY A 189 20.10 7.74 -7.12
C GLY A 189 20.66 6.42 -7.67
N THR A 190 21.90 6.11 -7.33
CA THR A 190 22.61 4.88 -7.73
C THR A 190 22.30 3.67 -6.84
N CYS A 191 21.60 3.85 -5.71
CA CYS A 191 21.29 2.77 -4.76
C CYS A 191 20.55 1.60 -5.43
N ARG A 192 20.96 0.36 -5.14
CA ARG A 192 20.37 -0.89 -5.64
C ARG A 192 20.10 -1.91 -4.54
N LEU A 193 20.09 -1.53 -3.26
CA LEU A 193 19.97 -2.45 -2.13
C LEU A 193 18.69 -3.31 -2.19
N CYS A 194 17.53 -2.69 -2.50
CA CYS A 194 16.27 -3.42 -2.63
C CYS A 194 16.26 -4.43 -3.77
N ILE A 195 16.98 -4.16 -4.87
CA ILE A 195 17.12 -5.09 -6.00
C ILE A 195 18.00 -6.26 -5.60
N ALA A 196 19.14 -6.00 -4.98
CA ALA A 196 20.10 -7.03 -4.55
C ALA A 196 19.54 -7.92 -3.42
N ALA A 197 18.71 -7.37 -2.53
CA ALA A 197 18.16 -8.11 -1.40
C ALA A 197 16.95 -8.99 -1.76
N CYS A 198 16.33 -8.81 -2.94
CA CYS A 198 15.14 -9.58 -3.32
C CYS A 198 15.50 -11.04 -3.57
N PRO A 199 15.08 -12.00 -2.73
CA PRO A 199 15.57 -13.38 -2.81
C PRO A 199 15.04 -14.14 -4.04
N THR A 200 14.00 -13.61 -4.67
CA THR A 200 13.37 -14.18 -5.87
C THR A 200 13.60 -13.33 -7.12
N GLU A 201 14.44 -12.28 -7.01
CA GLU A 201 14.73 -11.34 -8.09
C GLU A 201 13.47 -10.75 -8.75
N ALA A 202 12.44 -10.50 -7.94
CA ALA A 202 11.18 -9.95 -8.43
C ALA A 202 11.31 -8.51 -8.96
N ILE A 203 12.28 -7.72 -8.45
CA ILE A 203 12.59 -6.39 -8.95
C ILE A 203 13.53 -6.55 -10.15
N ARG A 204 12.97 -6.67 -11.36
CA ARG A 204 13.68 -6.99 -12.59
C ARG A 204 14.68 -5.90 -13.02
N GLU A 205 14.23 -4.68 -12.84
CA GLU A 205 14.98 -3.45 -13.06
C GLU A 205 14.42 -2.34 -12.17
N PRO A 206 15.08 -1.19 -12.05
CA PRO A 206 14.55 -0.08 -11.27
C PRO A 206 13.10 0.24 -11.64
N PHE A 207 12.22 0.29 -10.62
CA PHE A 207 10.79 0.59 -10.73
C PHE A 207 9.90 -0.49 -11.35
N VAL A 208 10.45 -1.63 -11.77
CA VAL A 208 9.71 -2.74 -12.41
C VAL A 208 9.75 -3.98 -11.53
N VAL A 209 8.59 -4.34 -10.97
CA VAL A 209 8.41 -5.55 -10.15
C VAL A 209 7.58 -6.57 -10.92
N ASP A 210 8.15 -7.74 -11.21
CA ASP A 210 7.42 -8.89 -11.74
C ASP A 210 6.68 -9.59 -10.58
N SER A 211 5.37 -9.40 -10.49
CA SER A 211 4.57 -10.00 -9.42
C SER A 211 4.66 -11.52 -9.38
N ARG A 212 4.83 -12.18 -10.54
CA ARG A 212 4.95 -13.64 -10.65
C ARG A 212 6.18 -14.19 -9.93
N ARG A 213 7.11 -13.31 -9.55
CA ARG A 213 8.33 -13.63 -8.77
C ARG A 213 8.28 -13.07 -7.36
N CYS A 214 7.27 -12.24 -7.02
CA CYS A 214 7.19 -11.54 -5.73
C CYS A 214 6.59 -12.44 -4.66
N ILE A 215 7.28 -12.63 -3.54
CA ILE A 215 6.76 -13.37 -2.37
C ILE A 215 5.43 -12.78 -1.90
N SER A 216 5.30 -11.45 -1.88
CA SER A 216 4.05 -10.79 -1.46
C SER A 216 2.87 -11.19 -2.36
N PHE A 217 3.05 -11.20 -3.67
CA PHE A 217 2.00 -11.68 -4.58
C PHE A 217 1.61 -13.13 -4.30
N HIS A 218 2.59 -14.01 -4.17
CA HIS A 218 2.32 -15.43 -3.97
C HIS A 218 1.65 -15.75 -2.64
N THR A 219 1.98 -15.01 -1.60
CA THR A 219 1.41 -15.25 -0.26
C THR A 219 0.04 -14.57 -0.05
N ILE A 220 -0.32 -13.57 -0.87
CA ILE A 220 -1.56 -12.79 -0.71
C ILE A 220 -2.53 -13.01 -1.88
N GLU A 221 -2.07 -12.94 -3.12
CA GLU A 221 -2.92 -12.87 -4.31
C GLU A 221 -3.01 -14.18 -5.09
N ASN A 222 -1.93 -14.94 -5.14
CA ASN A 222 -1.89 -16.21 -5.87
C ASN A 222 -2.86 -17.24 -5.27
N ARG A 223 -3.80 -17.74 -6.08
CA ARG A 223 -4.83 -18.72 -5.71
C ARG A 223 -4.47 -20.17 -6.08
N ASP A 224 -3.26 -20.44 -6.54
CA ASP A 224 -2.84 -21.81 -6.81
C ASP A 224 -2.74 -22.61 -5.50
N PRO A 225 -3.10 -23.91 -5.51
CA PRO A 225 -3.07 -24.76 -4.31
C PRO A 225 -1.65 -24.99 -3.79
N VAL A 226 -0.64 -24.87 -4.64
CA VAL A 226 0.79 -25.04 -4.32
C VAL A 226 1.58 -23.82 -4.77
N LEU A 227 2.54 -23.40 -3.95
CA LEU A 227 3.47 -22.33 -4.35
C LEU A 227 4.51 -22.90 -5.33
N PRO A 228 4.90 -22.13 -6.37
CA PRO A 228 6.01 -22.51 -7.22
C PRO A 228 7.29 -22.78 -6.40
N PRO A 229 8.09 -23.81 -6.72
CA PRO A 229 9.31 -24.13 -5.98
C PRO A 229 10.28 -22.95 -5.87
N ALA A 230 10.39 -22.14 -6.94
CA ALA A 230 11.22 -20.92 -6.96
C ALA A 230 10.77 -19.87 -5.93
N ILE A 231 9.55 -19.95 -5.43
CA ILE A 231 9.02 -19.08 -4.36
C ILE A 231 9.10 -19.79 -3.01
N ALA A 232 8.59 -21.03 -2.94
CA ALA A 232 8.54 -21.80 -1.70
C ALA A 232 9.92 -21.91 -1.03
N ASN A 233 10.97 -22.17 -1.81
CA ASN A 233 12.35 -22.30 -1.34
C ASN A 233 12.99 -20.97 -0.88
N HIS A 234 12.35 -19.83 -1.16
CA HIS A 234 12.90 -18.49 -0.88
C HIS A 234 11.99 -17.65 0.05
N LEU A 235 11.01 -18.27 0.71
CA LEU A 235 10.08 -17.56 1.60
C LEU A 235 10.76 -16.91 2.80
N GLN A 236 11.89 -17.45 3.28
CA GLN A 236 12.61 -16.91 4.45
C GLN A 236 11.70 -16.66 5.67
N GLY A 237 10.71 -17.55 5.87
CA GLY A 237 9.73 -17.45 6.94
C GLY A 237 8.56 -16.50 6.67
N TRP A 238 8.48 -15.80 5.52
CA TRP A 238 7.33 -14.96 5.16
C TRP A 238 6.11 -15.80 4.79
N VAL A 239 5.00 -15.59 5.52
CA VAL A 239 3.74 -16.31 5.28
C VAL A 239 2.62 -15.41 4.75
N ALA A 240 2.77 -14.10 4.87
CA ALA A 240 1.78 -13.12 4.42
C ALA A 240 2.47 -11.80 4.07
N GLY A 241 2.59 -11.49 2.78
CA GLY A 241 3.37 -10.36 2.32
C GLY A 241 4.87 -10.57 2.47
N CYS A 242 5.66 -9.51 2.23
CA CYS A 242 7.12 -9.52 2.35
C CYS A 242 7.63 -8.08 2.45
N ASP A 243 8.46 -7.76 3.43
CA ASP A 243 9.02 -6.43 3.63
C ASP A 243 10.51 -6.33 3.27
N ILE A 244 11.16 -7.38 2.75
CA ILE A 244 12.62 -7.45 2.55
C ILE A 244 13.14 -6.23 1.78
N CYS A 245 12.49 -5.85 0.69
CA CYS A 245 12.91 -4.70 -0.12
C CYS A 245 12.72 -3.35 0.59
N GLN A 246 11.80 -3.26 1.55
CA GLN A 246 11.58 -2.09 2.39
C GLN A 246 12.57 -2.08 3.57
N ASP A 247 12.83 -3.23 4.19
CA ASP A 247 13.75 -3.35 5.34
C ASP A 247 15.18 -2.90 5.01
N VAL A 248 15.64 -3.15 3.78
CA VAL A 248 16.99 -2.74 3.33
C VAL A 248 17.05 -1.33 2.74
N CYS A 249 15.92 -0.65 2.65
CA CYS A 249 15.88 0.68 2.06
C CYS A 249 16.48 1.72 3.02
N PRO A 250 17.49 2.50 2.61
CA PRO A 250 18.09 3.51 3.49
C PRO A 250 17.11 4.59 3.98
N TRP A 251 16.03 4.80 3.23
CA TRP A 251 14.97 5.73 3.60
C TRP A 251 14.05 5.18 4.71
N ASN A 252 14.19 3.91 5.07
CA ASN A 252 13.46 3.25 6.15
C ASN A 252 14.33 3.07 7.40
N GLY A 253 15.22 4.02 7.65
CA GLY A 253 16.13 3.99 8.79
C GLY A 253 15.42 4.03 10.16
N PRO A 254 16.18 3.77 11.24
CA PRO A 254 15.63 3.68 12.61
C PRO A 254 15.12 5.01 13.17
N ASP A 255 15.54 6.14 12.59
CA ASP A 255 15.23 7.48 13.08
C ASP A 255 13.89 8.02 12.56
N LEU A 256 13.16 7.24 11.78
CA LEU A 256 11.84 7.63 11.31
C LEU A 256 10.84 7.79 12.47
N PRO A 257 9.89 8.73 12.36
CA PRO A 257 8.84 8.90 13.35
C PRO A 257 8.05 7.61 13.60
N ILE A 258 7.87 7.28 14.87
CA ILE A 258 7.11 6.10 15.27
C ILE A 258 5.62 6.42 15.23
N ALA A 259 4.84 5.57 14.54
CA ALA A 259 3.39 5.69 14.53
C ALA A 259 2.80 5.33 15.89
N THR A 260 2.07 6.26 16.48
CA THR A 260 1.37 6.09 17.77
C THR A 260 -0.11 5.76 17.60
N ASP A 261 -0.63 5.81 16.39
CA ASP A 261 -2.02 5.51 16.08
C ASP A 261 -2.38 4.07 16.53
N PRO A 262 -3.39 3.87 17.39
CA PRO A 262 -3.77 2.55 17.89
C PRO A 262 -4.24 1.59 16.80
N GLU A 263 -4.76 2.12 15.69
CA GLU A 263 -5.27 1.30 14.58
C GLU A 263 -4.17 0.58 13.79
N VAL A 264 -2.92 1.06 13.83
CA VAL A 264 -1.78 0.44 13.14
C VAL A 264 -0.89 -0.38 14.08
N GLN A 265 -1.15 -0.36 15.40
CA GLN A 265 -0.34 -1.13 16.34
C GLN A 265 -0.46 -2.63 16.09
N PRO A 266 0.64 -3.39 16.24
CA PRO A 266 0.65 -4.80 15.94
C PRO A 266 -0.21 -5.61 16.91
N ARG A 267 -0.91 -6.60 16.38
CA ARG A 267 -1.54 -7.63 17.20
C ARG A 267 -0.44 -8.50 17.82
N PRO A 268 -0.39 -8.70 19.14
CA PRO A 268 0.74 -9.36 19.80
C PRO A 268 1.11 -10.72 19.19
N TRP A 269 0.12 -11.53 18.80
CA TRP A 269 0.35 -12.86 18.21
C TRP A 269 1.07 -12.83 16.84
N LEU A 270 1.02 -11.68 16.11
CA LEU A 270 1.76 -11.51 14.85
C LEU A 270 3.27 -11.33 15.08
N LEU A 271 3.65 -10.84 16.24
CA LEU A 271 5.06 -10.65 16.61
C LEU A 271 5.69 -11.96 17.08
N ASP A 272 4.85 -12.93 17.47
CA ASP A 272 5.28 -14.26 17.94
C ASP A 272 4.51 -15.38 17.23
N LEU A 273 4.51 -15.34 15.89
CA LEU A 273 3.78 -16.30 15.08
C LEU A 273 4.50 -17.64 15.02
N GLN A 274 4.06 -18.58 15.85
CA GLN A 274 4.59 -19.94 15.93
C GLN A 274 3.97 -20.81 14.82
N GLY A 275 4.77 -21.21 13.83
CA GLY A 275 4.30 -21.81 12.58
C GLY A 275 3.49 -23.11 12.79
N HIS A 276 3.97 -24.03 13.64
CA HIS A 276 3.24 -25.27 13.91
C HIS A 276 1.90 -25.03 14.62
N GLN A 277 1.86 -24.09 15.57
CA GLN A 277 0.60 -23.72 16.24
C GLN A 277 -0.38 -23.08 15.25
N ALA A 278 0.11 -22.16 14.39
CA ALA A 278 -0.71 -21.49 13.40
C ALA A 278 -1.23 -22.45 12.31
N LEU A 279 -0.47 -23.49 12.01
CA LEU A 279 -0.89 -24.52 11.05
C LEU A 279 -2.06 -25.36 11.59
N ALA A 280 -2.15 -25.53 12.91
CA ALA A 280 -3.23 -26.26 13.58
C ALA A 280 -4.53 -25.45 13.73
N TRP A 281 -4.55 -24.16 13.39
CA TRP A 281 -5.76 -23.35 13.51
C TRP A 281 -6.90 -23.91 12.65
N SER A 282 -8.08 -24.04 13.26
CA SER A 282 -9.33 -24.22 12.56
C SER A 282 -9.68 -22.97 11.71
N ASP A 283 -10.65 -23.08 10.81
CA ASP A 283 -11.16 -21.90 10.08
C ASP A 283 -11.80 -20.87 11.03
N GLY A 284 -12.38 -21.33 12.15
CA GLY A 284 -12.91 -20.44 13.20
C GLY A 284 -11.81 -19.67 13.94
N ASP A 285 -10.70 -20.34 14.28
CA ASP A 285 -9.54 -19.67 14.88
C ASP A 285 -8.95 -18.62 13.93
N TRP A 286 -8.83 -18.99 12.64
CA TRP A 286 -8.36 -18.08 11.61
C TRP A 286 -9.28 -16.86 11.50
N ASP A 287 -10.61 -17.07 11.43
CA ASP A 287 -11.58 -15.97 11.32
C ASP A 287 -11.54 -15.05 12.54
N GLY A 288 -11.50 -15.61 13.74
CA GLY A 288 -11.42 -14.86 14.99
C GLY A 288 -10.16 -14.01 15.08
N ARG A 289 -8.99 -14.60 14.78
CA ARG A 289 -7.68 -13.90 14.86
C ARG A 289 -7.52 -12.81 13.81
N LEU A 290 -8.03 -13.03 12.59
CA LEU A 290 -7.93 -12.08 11.48
C LEU A 290 -9.17 -11.19 11.33
N ARG A 291 -10.10 -11.20 12.28
CA ARG A 291 -11.24 -10.28 12.27
C ARG A 291 -10.75 -8.83 12.19
N ALA A 292 -11.35 -8.07 11.28
CA ALA A 292 -10.98 -6.68 11.00
C ALA A 292 -9.48 -6.48 10.65
N SER A 293 -8.86 -7.43 9.96
CA SER A 293 -7.50 -7.34 9.43
C SER A 293 -7.50 -7.35 7.90
N ALA A 294 -6.61 -6.58 7.29
CA ALA A 294 -6.37 -6.62 5.85
C ALA A 294 -5.88 -8.00 5.37
N LEU A 295 -5.28 -8.80 6.27
CA LEU A 295 -4.83 -10.15 6.00
C LEU A 295 -5.96 -11.14 5.67
N ARG A 296 -7.23 -10.79 5.88
CA ARG A 296 -8.39 -11.60 5.44
C ARG A 296 -8.48 -11.78 3.92
N ARG A 297 -7.70 -11.03 3.15
CA ARG A 297 -7.47 -11.27 1.73
C ARG A 297 -6.92 -12.67 1.49
N ILE A 298 -6.06 -13.16 2.38
CA ILE A 298 -5.53 -14.51 2.41
C ILE A 298 -6.62 -15.44 2.95
N LYS A 299 -7.03 -16.46 2.20
CA LYS A 299 -8.05 -17.41 2.65
C LYS A 299 -7.47 -18.45 3.63
N PRO A 300 -8.28 -19.13 4.48
CA PRO A 300 -7.77 -20.12 5.43
C PRO A 300 -6.86 -21.18 4.78
N TRP A 301 -7.24 -21.73 3.64
CA TRP A 301 -6.43 -22.71 2.93
C TRP A 301 -5.13 -22.15 2.38
N MET A 302 -5.09 -20.88 1.92
CA MET A 302 -3.87 -20.20 1.49
C MET A 302 -2.95 -19.96 2.68
N TRP A 303 -3.51 -19.59 3.83
CA TRP A 303 -2.76 -19.42 5.07
C TRP A 303 -2.02 -20.71 5.43
N ARG A 304 -2.72 -21.86 5.43
CA ARG A 304 -2.12 -23.17 5.66
C ARG A 304 -1.08 -23.53 4.60
N ARG A 305 -1.36 -23.28 3.31
CA ARG A 305 -0.40 -23.48 2.22
C ARG A 305 0.89 -22.71 2.48
N ASN A 306 0.78 -21.42 2.80
CA ASN A 306 1.93 -20.54 3.03
C ASN A 306 2.73 -20.98 4.27
N LEU A 307 2.05 -21.35 5.35
CA LEU A 307 2.67 -21.89 6.56
C LEU A 307 3.46 -23.18 6.27
N ARG A 308 2.85 -24.14 5.56
CA ARG A 308 3.53 -25.40 5.20
C ARG A 308 4.80 -25.12 4.40
N ALA A 309 4.70 -24.26 3.38
CA ALA A 309 5.84 -23.90 2.56
C ALA A 309 6.94 -23.19 3.39
N ALA A 310 6.59 -22.26 4.27
CA ALA A 310 7.54 -21.56 5.13
C ALA A 310 8.21 -22.46 6.18
N LEU A 311 7.55 -23.57 6.55
CA LEU A 311 8.08 -24.60 7.45
C LEU A 311 8.83 -25.71 6.70
N GLY A 312 8.96 -25.66 5.37
CA GLY A 312 9.59 -26.70 4.56
C GLY A 312 8.80 -28.02 4.50
N LEU A 313 7.50 -27.99 4.82
CA LEU A 313 6.63 -29.17 4.81
C LEU A 313 6.04 -29.40 3.41
N SER A 314 5.94 -30.66 3.00
CA SER A 314 5.31 -31.03 1.74
C SER A 314 3.88 -30.53 1.64
N PRO A 315 3.35 -30.25 0.41
CA PRO A 315 1.93 -30.02 0.22
C PRO A 315 1.09 -31.16 0.82
N PRO A 316 -0.15 -30.92 1.28
CA PRO A 316 -1.02 -32.02 1.68
C PRO A 316 -1.20 -32.96 0.49
N SER A 317 -1.21 -34.28 0.76
CA SER A 317 -1.66 -35.28 -0.23
C SER A 317 -3.08 -34.93 -0.66
N ALA A 318 -3.33 -34.99 -1.95
CA ALA A 318 -4.62 -34.70 -2.58
C ALA A 318 -5.72 -35.63 -2.08
#